data_d31dcdd9843204089868e1cfdbc2ab8d
#
_entry.id   d31dcdd9843204089868e1cfdbc2ab8d
#
_cell.length_a   1.000
_cell.length_b   1.000
_cell.length_c   1.000
_cell.angle_alpha   90.00
_cell.angle_beta   90.00
_cell.angle_gamma   90.00
#
_symmetry.space_group_name_H-M   'P 1'
#
loop_
_entity.id
_entity.type
_entity.pdbx_description
1 polymer ?
#
loop_
_entity_poly.entity_id
_entity_poly.type
_entity_poly.pdbx_seq_one_letter_code
_entity_poly.pdbx_strand_id
1 'polypeptide(L)'
;MVQKVKDKAPIPSDADDAKLPGASGGRRKFLKHAAATAGAVAASGVIDGFPLVWSQTMKDVKLVQVGGSYSAIKEIADQATKDLGFKVEMQTAPHDALLNRLVTQPQSIDIADIEYFFQLHLLPRATLQPIDVKKIKLWDKIVPIFTKGEYPDGRKVSTQGVLPFEVQYIEKPGDKKFATKPTGLATGIPTVYNADTLGIRPDLVKRKIESWAELLNPEWKGKTSIVSVPGIGIMDAAMAIEARGDMKYKDKGNMTKEEIDKTIDILIKAKKAGQFRAFWATFDESVNLMAAGETIVQSMWSPAVTAVRSRGIPCYYAPLKEGYRAWASCIAPMAHLKGPKLDAAYAYLNWYLDGWQGGFIAKQGYYSSIPETAKKFMTPDEYGFWYEGKPAKGEIRDPYGNLMEKPGATRDGGAFWDRMGKVACWNTLMDENRYMVQKWNEFLAA
;
A
#
# COMPACT_ATOMS: atom_id res chain seq x y z
N MET A 1 -22.39 -22.31 -57.02
CA MET A 1 -22.15 -20.92 -57.46
C MET A 1 -21.25 -20.27 -56.41
N VAL A 2 -20.00 -20.14 -56.77
CA VAL A 2 -18.94 -19.60 -55.86
C VAL A 2 -18.80 -18.10 -56.18
N GLN A 3 -18.95 -17.24 -55.18
CA GLN A 3 -18.77 -15.83 -55.36
C GLN A 3 -17.51 -15.37 -54.60
N LYS A 4 -16.55 -14.88 -55.39
CA LYS A 4 -15.23 -14.38 -54.99
C LYS A 4 -15.35 -13.16 -54.06
N VAL A 5 -14.60 -13.19 -52.95
CA VAL A 5 -14.32 -12.02 -52.12
C VAL A 5 -13.16 -11.23 -52.73
N LYS A 6 -13.40 -9.95 -52.96
CA LYS A 6 -12.43 -9.00 -53.51
C LYS A 6 -11.44 -8.51 -52.42
N ASP A 7 -10.19 -8.45 -52.84
CA ASP A 7 -9.04 -7.86 -52.12
C ASP A 7 -9.31 -6.44 -51.61
N LYS A 8 -8.96 -6.18 -50.39
CA LYS A 8 -8.79 -4.81 -49.83
C LYS A 8 -7.32 -4.44 -49.87
N ALA A 9 -7.08 -3.26 -50.41
CA ALA A 9 -5.79 -2.60 -50.55
C ALA A 9 -5.12 -2.26 -49.19
N PRO A 10 -3.78 -2.10 -49.18
CA PRO A 10 -3.04 -1.84 -47.93
C PRO A 10 -3.24 -0.38 -47.44
N ILE A 11 -3.26 -0.23 -46.12
CA ILE A 11 -3.32 1.03 -45.42
C ILE A 11 -1.91 1.68 -45.46
N PRO A 12 -1.77 2.99 -45.78
CA PRO A 12 -0.49 3.67 -45.76
C PRO A 12 -0.03 3.91 -44.30
N SER A 13 1.24 3.65 -44.05
CA SER A 13 1.96 4.07 -42.86
C SER A 13 2.36 5.55 -43.03
N ASP A 14 1.70 6.44 -42.33
CA ASP A 14 2.23 7.78 -42.06
C ASP A 14 2.24 7.97 -40.53
N ALA A 15 3.46 7.87 -40.00
CA ALA A 15 3.78 8.27 -38.64
C ALA A 15 4.10 9.77 -38.67
N ASP A 16 3.13 10.59 -38.35
CA ASP A 16 3.39 11.98 -38.02
C ASP A 16 3.56 12.14 -36.52
N ASP A 17 4.80 12.50 -36.16
CA ASP A 17 5.27 12.88 -34.84
C ASP A 17 4.47 14.09 -34.29
N ALA A 18 3.45 13.84 -33.52
CA ALA A 18 2.87 14.87 -32.66
C ALA A 18 3.77 15.06 -31.44
N LYS A 19 4.68 16.02 -31.51
CA LYS A 19 5.47 16.52 -30.39
C LYS A 19 4.55 17.02 -29.26
N LEU A 20 4.51 16.27 -28.17
CA LEU A 20 4.02 16.76 -26.88
C LEU A 20 4.94 17.90 -26.39
N PRO A 21 4.41 18.99 -25.80
CA PRO A 21 5.23 20.12 -25.35
C PRO A 21 6.18 19.70 -24.24
N GLY A 22 7.45 20.06 -24.41
CA GLY A 22 8.58 19.58 -23.63
C GLY A 22 8.52 19.85 -22.14
N ALA A 23 8.56 18.78 -21.37
CA ALA A 23 8.87 18.74 -19.94
C ALA A 23 10.40 18.82 -19.68
N SER A 24 11.16 19.65 -20.42
CA SER A 24 12.63 19.73 -20.30
C SER A 24 13.15 20.79 -19.34
N GLY A 25 12.29 21.65 -18.77
CA GLY A 25 12.70 22.74 -17.88
C GLY A 25 12.82 22.34 -16.40
N GLY A 26 12.04 21.37 -15.94
CA GLY A 26 11.98 20.97 -14.51
C GLY A 26 13.18 20.14 -14.04
N ARG A 27 13.65 19.20 -14.87
CA ARG A 27 14.78 18.31 -14.52
C ARG A 27 16.10 19.05 -14.26
N ARG A 28 16.42 20.09 -15.03
CA ARG A 28 17.66 20.87 -14.83
C ARG A 28 17.61 21.80 -13.61
N LYS A 29 16.46 22.32 -13.23
CA LYS A 29 16.31 23.09 -11.98
C LYS A 29 16.39 22.20 -10.74
N PHE A 30 15.80 21.01 -10.78
CA PHE A 30 15.86 20.03 -9.69
C PHE A 30 17.29 19.59 -9.37
N LEU A 31 18.11 19.30 -10.38
CA LEU A 31 19.53 18.95 -10.19
C LEU A 31 20.37 20.08 -9.58
N LYS A 32 20.02 21.35 -9.81
CA LYS A 32 20.73 22.49 -9.21
C LYS A 32 20.33 22.75 -7.75
N HIS A 33 19.10 22.46 -7.35
CA HIS A 33 18.64 22.60 -5.94
C HIS A 33 19.03 21.39 -5.08
N ALA A 34 19.03 20.18 -5.66
CA ALA A 34 19.54 18.99 -4.98
C ALA A 34 21.04 19.07 -4.68
N ALA A 35 21.83 19.76 -5.52
CA ALA A 35 23.26 19.96 -5.28
C ALA A 35 23.55 20.96 -4.15
N ALA A 36 22.64 21.91 -3.87
CA ALA A 36 22.83 22.90 -2.79
C ALA A 36 22.48 22.40 -1.40
N THR A 37 21.59 21.40 -1.29
CA THR A 37 21.23 20.74 -0.01
C THR A 37 22.06 19.48 0.26
N ALA A 38 22.69 18.87 -0.74
CA ALA A 38 23.57 17.72 -0.58
C ALA A 38 24.93 18.06 0.03
N GLY A 39 25.31 19.36 0.07
CA GLY A 39 26.61 19.81 0.58
C GLY A 39 26.75 19.80 2.12
N ALA A 40 25.68 19.60 2.87
CA ALA A 40 25.70 19.68 4.35
C ALA A 40 25.50 18.32 5.07
N VAL A 41 25.21 17.22 4.34
CA VAL A 41 24.96 15.89 4.93
C VAL A 41 26.03 14.85 4.52
N ALA A 42 26.99 15.22 3.67
CA ALA A 42 28.03 14.31 3.19
C ALA A 42 29.13 13.96 4.22
N ALA A 43 28.98 14.35 5.48
CA ALA A 43 30.05 14.16 6.49
C ALA A 43 29.71 13.18 7.64
N SER A 44 28.59 12.42 7.59
CA SER A 44 28.28 11.50 8.71
C SER A 44 27.57 10.20 8.31
N GLY A 45 27.74 9.71 7.09
CA GLY A 45 27.11 8.49 6.62
C GLY A 45 28.02 7.25 6.60
N VAL A 46 28.97 7.14 7.54
CA VAL A 46 29.61 5.84 7.82
C VAL A 46 28.66 5.11 8.77
N ILE A 47 28.01 4.05 8.29
CA ILE A 47 27.28 3.12 9.16
C ILE A 47 28.33 2.53 10.11
N ASP A 48 28.41 3.10 11.33
CA ASP A 48 29.31 2.63 12.37
C ASP A 48 29.02 1.17 12.69
N GLY A 49 29.97 0.30 12.42
CA GLY A 49 29.93 -1.11 12.82
C GLY A 49 30.08 -2.16 11.71
N PHE A 50 30.37 -1.75 10.45
CA PHE A 50 30.76 -2.72 9.41
C PHE A 50 32.30 -2.75 9.24
N PRO A 51 32.97 -3.90 9.42
CA PRO A 51 34.39 -4.00 9.14
C PRO A 51 34.71 -3.71 7.67
N LEU A 52 35.76 -2.97 7.39
CA LEU A 52 36.23 -2.62 6.03
C LEU A 52 36.41 -3.81 5.06
N VAL A 53 36.64 -5.00 5.61
CA VAL A 53 36.77 -6.26 4.83
C VAL A 53 35.44 -6.69 4.20
N TRP A 54 34.30 -6.31 4.80
CA TRP A 54 32.96 -6.63 4.27
C TRP A 54 32.59 -5.76 3.06
N SER A 55 33.15 -4.55 2.98
CA SER A 55 32.78 -3.61 1.91
C SER A 55 33.27 -4.04 0.53
N GLN A 56 34.39 -4.76 0.43
CA GLN A 56 34.91 -5.25 -0.86
C GLN A 56 34.15 -6.46 -1.41
N THR A 57 33.73 -7.38 -0.52
CA THR A 57 32.98 -8.60 -0.91
C THR A 57 31.50 -8.28 -1.24
N MET A 58 30.95 -7.19 -0.76
CA MET A 58 29.55 -6.82 -1.02
C MET A 58 29.34 -5.97 -2.28
N LYS A 59 30.39 -5.33 -2.82
CA LYS A 59 30.28 -4.46 -4.02
C LYS A 59 29.71 -5.17 -5.25
N ASP A 60 29.98 -6.48 -5.36
CA ASP A 60 29.52 -7.30 -6.48
C ASP A 60 28.15 -7.95 -6.22
N VAL A 61 27.58 -7.74 -5.03
CA VAL A 61 26.26 -8.27 -4.71
C VAL A 61 25.19 -7.49 -5.44
N LYS A 62 24.23 -8.23 -5.98
CA LYS A 62 22.95 -7.70 -6.49
C LYS A 62 21.81 -8.33 -5.73
N LEU A 63 20.93 -7.49 -5.16
CA LEU A 63 19.65 -7.90 -4.59
C LEU A 63 18.51 -7.53 -5.53
N VAL A 64 17.64 -8.48 -5.81
CA VAL A 64 16.40 -8.30 -6.58
C VAL A 64 15.22 -8.34 -5.63
N GLN A 65 14.58 -7.18 -5.44
CA GLN A 65 13.29 -7.05 -4.72
C GLN A 65 12.14 -7.08 -5.71
N VAL A 66 11.09 -7.84 -5.40
CA VAL A 66 9.86 -7.84 -6.19
C VAL A 66 8.68 -7.53 -5.30
N GLY A 67 7.85 -6.56 -5.69
CA GLY A 67 6.73 -6.07 -4.88
C GLY A 67 5.67 -5.32 -5.68
N GLY A 68 4.71 -4.72 -4.98
CA GLY A 68 3.70 -3.86 -5.58
C GLY A 68 4.27 -2.51 -6.04
N SER A 69 3.61 -1.85 -6.98
CA SER A 69 4.04 -0.54 -7.51
C SER A 69 4.08 0.59 -6.45
N TYR A 70 3.39 0.41 -5.33
CA TYR A 70 3.37 1.37 -4.21
C TYR A 70 4.61 1.28 -3.31
N SER A 71 5.41 0.21 -3.41
CA SER A 71 6.59 -0.06 -2.57
C SER A 71 7.84 -0.37 -3.38
N ALA A 72 7.73 -1.11 -4.49
CA ALA A 72 8.85 -1.43 -5.39
C ALA A 72 9.12 -0.25 -6.35
N ILE A 73 9.68 0.83 -5.82
CA ILE A 73 9.88 2.11 -6.49
C ILE A 73 11.37 2.29 -6.85
N LYS A 74 11.61 2.67 -8.10
CA LYS A 74 12.97 2.82 -8.64
C LYS A 74 13.86 3.76 -7.80
N GLU A 75 13.32 4.88 -7.36
CA GLU A 75 14.05 5.88 -6.55
C GLU A 75 14.51 5.30 -5.21
N ILE A 76 13.74 4.39 -4.61
CA ILE A 76 14.12 3.68 -3.39
C ILE A 76 15.30 2.74 -3.71
N ALA A 77 15.25 2.00 -4.82
CA ALA A 77 16.34 1.13 -5.25
C ALA A 77 17.64 1.90 -5.55
N ASP A 78 17.51 3.04 -6.22
CA ASP A 78 18.66 3.90 -6.57
C ASP A 78 19.32 4.48 -5.32
N GLN A 79 18.52 4.97 -4.36
CA GLN A 79 19.05 5.48 -3.10
C GLN A 79 19.68 4.37 -2.26
N ALA A 80 19.03 3.22 -2.13
CA ALA A 80 19.58 2.07 -1.41
C ALA A 80 20.93 1.62 -2.03
N THR A 81 20.99 1.55 -3.37
CA THR A 81 22.23 1.22 -4.10
C THR A 81 23.35 2.20 -3.78
N LYS A 82 23.04 3.51 -3.76
CA LYS A 82 23.99 4.57 -3.45
C LYS A 82 24.51 4.47 -2.01
N ASP A 83 23.61 4.30 -1.05
CA ASP A 83 23.94 4.34 0.37
C ASP A 83 24.65 3.06 0.84
N LEU A 84 24.28 1.91 0.28
CA LEU A 84 24.79 0.59 0.68
C LEU A 84 26.03 0.16 -0.13
N GLY A 85 26.28 0.75 -1.30
CA GLY A 85 27.44 0.45 -2.14
C GLY A 85 27.35 -0.87 -2.91
N PHE A 86 26.20 -1.54 -2.94
CA PHE A 86 25.91 -2.70 -3.77
C PHE A 86 24.57 -2.52 -4.52
N LYS A 87 24.36 -3.28 -5.59
CA LYS A 87 23.19 -3.10 -6.45
C LYS A 87 21.90 -3.60 -5.78
N VAL A 88 20.90 -2.71 -5.65
CA VAL A 88 19.51 -3.06 -5.38
C VAL A 88 18.69 -2.81 -6.64
N GLU A 89 17.91 -3.80 -7.06
CA GLU A 89 16.99 -3.71 -8.19
C GLU A 89 15.58 -4.01 -7.72
N MET A 90 14.63 -3.15 -8.05
CA MET A 90 13.22 -3.36 -7.74
C MET A 90 12.42 -3.66 -9.01
N GLN A 91 11.56 -4.68 -8.92
CA GLN A 91 10.65 -5.10 -9.98
C GLN A 91 9.23 -5.06 -9.44
N THR A 92 8.30 -4.51 -10.21
CA THR A 92 6.89 -4.48 -9.85
C THR A 92 6.15 -5.71 -10.39
N ALA A 93 5.21 -6.21 -9.60
CA ALA A 93 4.29 -7.26 -10.01
C ALA A 93 2.90 -7.04 -9.39
N PRO A 94 1.80 -7.35 -10.09
CA PRO A 94 0.48 -7.47 -9.49
C PRO A 94 0.46 -8.56 -8.41
N HIS A 95 -0.42 -8.42 -7.40
CA HIS A 95 -0.44 -9.31 -6.23
C HIS A 95 -0.49 -10.81 -6.57
N ASP A 96 -1.39 -11.21 -7.47
CA ASP A 96 -1.53 -12.63 -7.85
C ASP A 96 -0.30 -13.15 -8.59
N ALA A 97 0.28 -12.35 -9.49
CA ALA A 97 1.50 -12.68 -10.20
C ALA A 97 2.70 -12.75 -9.24
N LEU A 98 2.76 -11.85 -8.25
CA LEU A 98 3.79 -11.85 -7.22
C LEU A 98 3.74 -13.13 -6.38
N LEU A 99 2.57 -13.49 -5.83
CA LEU A 99 2.41 -14.70 -5.02
C LEU A 99 2.76 -15.96 -5.83
N ASN A 100 2.29 -16.04 -7.07
CA ASN A 100 2.62 -17.16 -7.95
C ASN A 100 4.14 -17.26 -8.20
N ARG A 101 4.81 -16.13 -8.49
CA ARG A 101 6.25 -16.09 -8.72
C ARG A 101 7.05 -16.47 -7.48
N LEU A 102 6.66 -16.03 -6.28
CA LEU A 102 7.29 -16.41 -5.01
C LEU A 102 7.24 -17.91 -4.75
N VAL A 103 6.18 -18.59 -5.20
CA VAL A 103 6.01 -20.04 -5.02
C VAL A 103 6.69 -20.84 -6.12
N THR A 104 6.58 -20.41 -7.38
CA THR A 104 7.02 -21.20 -8.55
C THR A 104 8.44 -20.89 -9.00
N GLN A 105 8.93 -19.68 -8.73
CA GLN A 105 10.26 -19.18 -9.15
C GLN A 105 11.00 -18.46 -8.03
N PRO A 106 11.09 -19.04 -6.80
CA PRO A 106 11.65 -18.35 -5.64
C PRO A 106 13.10 -17.90 -5.84
N GLN A 107 13.88 -18.63 -6.64
CA GLN A 107 15.29 -18.29 -6.92
C GLN A 107 15.48 -17.03 -7.78
N SER A 108 14.41 -16.52 -8.40
CA SER A 108 14.45 -15.29 -9.21
C SER A 108 14.29 -14.00 -8.39
N ILE A 109 14.08 -14.13 -7.09
CA ILE A 109 13.80 -13.05 -6.15
C ILE A 109 14.75 -13.19 -4.96
N ASP A 110 15.29 -12.09 -4.45
CA ASP A 110 16.14 -12.09 -3.24
C ASP A 110 15.36 -11.54 -2.04
N ILE A 111 14.57 -10.49 -2.26
CA ILE A 111 13.71 -9.85 -1.25
C ILE A 111 12.28 -9.88 -1.75
N ALA A 112 11.42 -10.56 -1.02
CA ALA A 112 9.98 -10.49 -1.22
C ALA A 112 9.44 -9.22 -0.57
N ASP A 113 8.65 -8.43 -1.30
CA ASP A 113 7.95 -7.25 -0.80
C ASP A 113 6.45 -7.49 -0.96
N ILE A 114 5.82 -7.87 0.13
CA ILE A 114 4.51 -8.53 0.15
C ILE A 114 3.58 -7.91 1.19
N GLU A 115 2.29 -7.99 0.98
CA GLU A 115 1.35 -7.77 2.08
C GLU A 115 1.46 -8.91 3.11
N TYR A 116 1.29 -8.56 4.39
CA TYR A 116 1.49 -9.49 5.52
C TYR A 116 0.70 -10.79 5.40
N PHE A 117 -0.50 -10.75 4.88
CA PHE A 117 -1.33 -11.96 4.75
C PHE A 117 -0.75 -13.00 3.77
N PHE A 118 0.17 -12.63 2.87
CA PHE A 118 0.88 -13.61 2.03
C PHE A 118 1.73 -14.58 2.86
N GLN A 119 2.15 -14.18 4.05
CA GLN A 119 2.86 -15.05 4.98
C GLN A 119 2.10 -16.35 5.28
N LEU A 120 0.76 -16.33 5.30
CA LEU A 120 -0.08 -17.51 5.48
C LEU A 120 0.20 -18.59 4.42
N HIS A 121 0.58 -18.18 3.21
CA HIS A 121 0.89 -19.10 2.11
C HIS A 121 2.38 -19.42 2.00
N LEU A 122 3.25 -18.52 2.41
CA LEU A 122 4.69 -18.62 2.22
C LEU A 122 5.38 -19.37 3.35
N LEU A 123 4.96 -19.16 4.61
CA LEU A 123 5.55 -19.83 5.77
C LEU A 123 5.43 -21.36 5.69
N PRO A 124 4.27 -21.98 5.38
CA PRO A 124 4.16 -23.44 5.28
C PRO A 124 5.07 -24.06 4.21
N ARG A 125 5.47 -23.28 3.21
CA ARG A 125 6.33 -23.66 2.10
C ARG A 125 7.81 -23.41 2.35
N ALA A 126 8.15 -22.82 3.50
CA ALA A 126 9.52 -22.40 3.84
C ALA A 126 10.18 -21.55 2.73
N THR A 127 9.40 -20.68 2.10
CA THR A 127 9.83 -19.85 0.97
C THR A 127 10.71 -18.67 1.43
N LEU A 128 10.52 -18.22 2.68
CA LEU A 128 11.19 -17.04 3.23
C LEU A 128 12.22 -17.42 4.29
N GLN A 129 13.27 -16.62 4.41
CA GLN A 129 14.29 -16.70 5.45
C GLN A 129 13.74 -16.05 6.73
N PRO A 130 13.77 -16.73 7.88
CA PRO A 130 13.49 -16.09 9.17
C PRO A 130 14.51 -14.97 9.46
N ILE A 131 14.03 -13.86 9.97
CA ILE A 131 14.84 -12.69 10.32
C ILE A 131 15.18 -12.75 11.81
N ASP A 132 16.45 -12.83 12.15
CA ASP A 132 16.93 -12.66 13.53
C ASP A 132 16.75 -11.20 13.95
N VAL A 133 15.81 -10.94 14.87
CA VAL A 133 15.47 -9.58 15.32
C VAL A 133 16.65 -8.87 15.96
N LYS A 134 17.63 -9.61 16.55
CA LYS A 134 18.83 -9.03 17.14
C LYS A 134 19.76 -8.39 16.10
N LYS A 135 19.63 -8.78 14.82
CA LYS A 135 20.39 -8.21 13.72
C LYS A 135 19.73 -6.97 13.12
N ILE A 136 18.52 -6.60 13.60
CA ILE A 136 17.78 -5.42 13.15
C ILE A 136 17.93 -4.33 14.22
N LYS A 137 18.79 -3.36 13.95
CA LYS A 137 19.21 -2.32 14.91
C LYS A 137 18.04 -1.51 15.50
N LEU A 138 17.00 -1.28 14.70
CA LEU A 138 15.86 -0.43 15.04
C LEU A 138 14.57 -1.24 15.32
N TRP A 139 14.68 -2.55 15.58
CA TRP A 139 13.53 -3.40 15.81
C TRP A 139 12.58 -2.86 16.87
N ASP A 140 13.11 -2.42 18.00
CA ASP A 140 12.33 -1.89 19.13
C ASP A 140 11.70 -0.52 18.88
N LYS A 141 12.04 0.13 17.75
CA LYS A 141 11.46 1.42 17.33
C LYS A 141 10.28 1.24 16.35
N ILE A 142 10.09 0.04 15.82
CA ILE A 142 8.95 -0.26 14.95
C ILE A 142 7.65 -0.05 15.73
N VAL A 143 6.67 0.61 15.12
CA VAL A 143 5.37 0.87 15.77
C VAL A 143 4.76 -0.42 16.31
N PRO A 144 4.19 -0.39 17.52
CA PRO A 144 3.81 -1.60 18.26
C PRO A 144 2.68 -2.40 17.62
N ILE A 145 1.95 -1.84 16.67
CA ILE A 145 0.97 -2.57 15.84
C ILE A 145 1.59 -3.84 15.25
N PHE A 146 2.83 -3.74 14.73
CA PHE A 146 3.52 -4.86 14.06
C PHE A 146 4.23 -5.80 15.03
N THR A 147 4.79 -5.26 16.10
CA THR A 147 5.65 -6.04 17.00
C THR A 147 4.95 -6.56 18.25
N LYS A 148 3.78 -6.01 18.61
CA LYS A 148 3.02 -6.35 19.82
C LYS A 148 1.52 -6.56 19.59
N GLY A 149 0.98 -6.17 18.42
CA GLY A 149 -0.46 -6.18 18.14
C GLY A 149 -1.25 -5.21 19.01
N GLU A 150 -0.60 -4.10 19.41
CA GLU A 150 -1.15 -3.12 20.33
C GLU A 150 -0.94 -1.69 19.79
N TYR A 151 -1.80 -0.79 20.24
CA TYR A 151 -1.57 0.64 20.14
C TYR A 151 -0.60 1.13 21.24
N PRO A 152 -0.01 2.34 21.13
CA PRO A 152 0.87 2.88 22.18
C PRO A 152 0.22 3.01 23.54
N ASP A 153 -1.10 3.13 23.62
CA ASP A 153 -1.89 3.18 24.85
C ASP A 153 -2.25 1.80 25.42
N GLY A 154 -1.74 0.72 24.82
CA GLY A 154 -1.96 -0.67 25.26
C GLY A 154 -3.25 -1.31 24.78
N ARG A 155 -4.13 -0.57 24.09
CA ARG A 155 -5.33 -1.16 23.48
C ARG A 155 -4.91 -2.16 22.39
N LYS A 156 -5.64 -3.26 22.30
CA LYS A 156 -5.44 -4.27 21.24
C LYS A 156 -5.92 -3.74 19.88
N VAL A 157 -5.18 -4.05 18.85
CA VAL A 157 -5.57 -3.78 17.46
C VAL A 157 -6.63 -4.81 17.02
N SER A 158 -7.51 -4.42 16.10
CA SER A 158 -8.50 -5.34 15.52
C SER A 158 -7.82 -6.56 14.90
N THR A 159 -8.35 -7.74 15.19
CA THR A 159 -7.91 -9.04 14.64
C THR A 159 -8.81 -9.51 13.48
N GLN A 160 -9.73 -8.65 12.99
CA GLN A 160 -10.52 -8.99 11.81
C GLN A 160 -9.63 -8.90 10.55
N GLY A 161 -9.64 -9.94 9.75
CA GLY A 161 -8.69 -10.14 8.66
C GLY A 161 -7.36 -10.71 9.18
N VAL A 162 -6.24 -10.26 8.63
CA VAL A 162 -4.90 -10.68 9.07
C VAL A 162 -4.16 -9.51 9.69
N LEU A 163 -4.26 -9.37 11.01
CA LEU A 163 -3.42 -8.42 11.74
C LEU A 163 -1.94 -8.78 11.52
N PRO A 164 -1.09 -7.84 11.06
CA PRO A 164 0.32 -8.10 10.80
C PRO A 164 1.06 -8.82 11.93
N PHE A 165 0.75 -8.52 13.19
CA PHE A 165 1.35 -9.16 14.35
C PHE A 165 1.08 -10.68 14.41
N GLU A 166 -0.08 -11.15 13.96
CA GLU A 166 -0.46 -12.57 14.00
C GLU A 166 0.39 -13.46 13.09
N VAL A 167 1.03 -12.84 12.09
CA VAL A 167 1.93 -13.50 11.14
C VAL A 167 3.37 -13.00 11.23
N GLN A 168 3.72 -12.27 12.31
CA GLN A 168 5.02 -11.61 12.46
C GLN A 168 6.13 -12.52 12.98
N TYR A 169 5.81 -13.55 13.76
CA TYR A 169 6.83 -14.32 14.49
C TYR A 169 6.72 -15.82 14.28
N ILE A 170 7.86 -16.50 14.43
CA ILE A 170 7.97 -17.97 14.52
C ILE A 170 8.88 -18.34 15.70
N GLU A 171 8.74 -19.54 16.26
CA GLU A 171 9.55 -20.01 17.39
C GLU A 171 10.96 -20.46 16.96
N LYS A 172 11.06 -21.16 15.83
CA LYS A 172 12.33 -21.66 15.28
C LYS A 172 12.32 -21.72 13.76
N PRO A 173 13.50 -21.71 13.12
CA PRO A 173 13.61 -21.88 11.67
C PRO A 173 12.94 -23.18 11.20
N GLY A 174 12.17 -23.09 10.12
CA GLY A 174 11.43 -24.23 9.55
C GLY A 174 10.04 -24.48 10.13
N ASP A 175 9.62 -23.69 11.12
CA ASP A 175 8.24 -23.74 11.60
C ASP A 175 7.25 -23.42 10.47
N LYS A 176 6.11 -24.09 10.51
CA LYS A 176 4.99 -23.90 9.57
C LYS A 176 3.79 -23.20 10.20
N LYS A 177 3.96 -22.73 11.44
CA LYS A 177 2.95 -22.02 12.22
C LYS A 177 3.59 -20.78 12.82
N PHE A 178 2.80 -19.72 12.92
CA PHE A 178 3.21 -18.49 13.56
C PHE A 178 3.18 -18.63 15.08
N ALA A 179 4.09 -17.91 15.74
CA ALA A 179 4.08 -17.77 17.19
C ALA A 179 3.02 -16.74 17.59
N THR A 180 2.35 -16.99 18.72
CA THR A 180 1.32 -16.11 19.28
C THR A 180 1.88 -14.97 20.13
N LYS A 181 3.19 -14.95 20.32
CA LYS A 181 3.94 -13.97 21.13
C LYS A 181 5.20 -13.54 20.39
N PRO A 182 5.77 -12.36 20.71
CA PRO A 182 7.07 -11.96 20.19
C PRO A 182 8.15 -13.00 20.50
N THR A 183 8.95 -13.32 19.49
CA THR A 183 10.11 -14.22 19.59
C THR A 183 11.36 -13.53 19.06
N GLY A 184 12.48 -14.26 19.05
CA GLY A 184 13.72 -13.79 18.42
C GLY A 184 13.72 -13.86 16.88
N LEU A 185 12.67 -14.41 16.26
CA LEU A 185 12.59 -14.64 14.81
C LEU A 185 11.33 -14.01 14.23
N ALA A 186 11.53 -13.07 13.30
CA ALA A 186 10.46 -12.42 12.55
C ALA A 186 10.34 -12.98 11.13
N THR A 187 9.16 -12.83 10.53
CA THR A 187 8.84 -13.25 9.16
C THR A 187 9.01 -12.12 8.15
N GLY A 188 9.04 -10.86 8.59
CA GLY A 188 9.20 -9.71 7.72
C GLY A 188 9.51 -8.43 8.49
N ILE A 189 10.04 -7.44 7.78
CA ILE A 189 10.21 -6.06 8.25
C ILE A 189 9.07 -5.23 7.68
N PRO A 190 8.23 -4.58 8.52
CA PRO A 190 7.14 -3.75 8.02
C PRO A 190 7.70 -2.58 7.19
N THR A 191 7.03 -2.25 6.10
CA THR A 191 7.51 -1.22 5.15
C THR A 191 6.50 -0.11 4.93
N VAL A 192 5.45 -0.39 4.16
CA VAL A 192 4.42 0.56 3.73
C VAL A 192 3.07 0.08 4.22
N TYR A 193 2.29 0.96 4.80
CA TYR A 193 0.93 0.64 5.24
C TYR A 193 0.04 1.88 5.23
N ASN A 194 -1.25 1.65 5.24
CA ASN A 194 -2.25 2.71 5.31
C ASN A 194 -3.58 2.17 5.84
N ALA A 195 -4.54 3.09 5.96
CA ALA A 195 -5.90 2.80 6.37
C ALA A 195 -6.87 3.48 5.39
N ASP A 196 -7.73 2.69 4.76
CA ASP A 196 -8.60 3.08 3.66
C ASP A 196 -10.07 3.22 4.08
N THR A 197 -10.79 4.13 3.40
CA THR A 197 -12.18 4.49 3.67
C THR A 197 -12.86 5.06 2.42
N LEU A 198 -13.91 5.86 2.58
CA LEU A 198 -14.62 6.50 1.48
C LEU A 198 -14.00 7.86 1.10
N GLY A 199 -13.80 8.08 -0.20
CA GLY A 199 -13.58 9.40 -0.79
C GLY A 199 -14.90 10.07 -1.09
N ILE A 200 -15.01 11.36 -0.81
CA ILE A 200 -16.26 12.14 -0.90
C ILE A 200 -16.02 13.44 -1.67
N ARG A 201 -16.97 13.82 -2.54
CA ARG A 201 -17.04 15.11 -3.23
C ARG A 201 -17.92 16.09 -2.41
N PRO A 202 -17.33 16.93 -1.53
CA PRO A 202 -18.10 17.81 -0.64
C PRO A 202 -18.87 18.91 -1.40
N ASP A 203 -18.44 19.24 -2.60
CA ASP A 203 -19.15 20.18 -3.48
C ASP A 203 -20.46 19.60 -4.05
N LEU A 204 -20.55 18.28 -4.15
CA LEU A 204 -21.73 17.55 -4.65
C LEU A 204 -22.55 16.90 -3.52
N VAL A 205 -21.89 16.47 -2.44
CA VAL A 205 -22.52 15.92 -1.23
C VAL A 205 -22.65 17.04 -0.20
N LYS A 206 -23.87 17.54 0.00
CA LYS A 206 -24.14 18.75 0.81
C LYS A 206 -24.22 18.50 2.32
N ARG A 207 -23.83 17.32 2.79
CA ARG A 207 -23.80 16.95 4.20
C ARG A 207 -22.54 16.18 4.56
N LYS A 208 -22.21 16.12 5.83
CA LYS A 208 -21.09 15.32 6.33
C LYS A 208 -21.39 13.82 6.18
N ILE A 209 -20.42 13.09 5.70
CA ILE A 209 -20.45 11.63 5.61
C ILE A 209 -19.67 11.06 6.79
N GLU A 210 -20.31 10.21 7.60
CA GLU A 210 -19.77 9.69 8.86
C GLU A 210 -19.87 8.16 8.99
N SER A 211 -20.38 7.46 7.96
CA SER A 211 -20.59 6.01 8.01
C SER A 211 -20.28 5.34 6.67
N TRP A 212 -19.72 4.13 6.71
CA TRP A 212 -19.59 3.27 5.53
C TRP A 212 -20.96 2.95 4.88
N ALA A 213 -22.04 2.99 5.64
CA ALA A 213 -23.40 2.79 5.12
C ALA A 213 -23.72 3.66 3.90
N GLU A 214 -23.04 4.80 3.77
CA GLU A 214 -23.27 5.74 2.68
C GLU A 214 -22.89 5.19 1.30
N LEU A 215 -22.02 4.20 1.23
CA LEU A 215 -21.68 3.52 -0.03
C LEU A 215 -22.90 2.84 -0.67
N LEU A 216 -23.83 2.37 0.16
CA LEU A 216 -25.07 1.69 -0.25
C LEU A 216 -26.32 2.51 0.04
N ASN A 217 -26.21 3.79 0.39
CA ASN A 217 -27.35 4.67 0.65
C ASN A 217 -28.06 5.02 -0.67
N PRO A 218 -29.38 4.74 -0.81
CA PRO A 218 -30.16 5.06 -2.01
C PRO A 218 -30.16 6.55 -2.41
N GLU A 219 -29.84 7.45 -1.49
CA GLU A 219 -29.67 8.89 -1.76
C GLU A 219 -28.61 9.13 -2.86
N TRP A 220 -27.58 8.27 -2.93
CA TRP A 220 -26.49 8.36 -3.90
C TRP A 220 -26.65 7.40 -5.08
N LYS A 221 -27.87 6.97 -5.39
CA LYS A 221 -28.14 6.04 -6.50
C LYS A 221 -27.52 6.55 -7.81
N GLY A 222 -26.76 5.68 -8.48
CA GLY A 222 -26.05 6.00 -9.72
C GLY A 222 -24.84 6.94 -9.54
N LYS A 223 -24.39 7.15 -8.29
CA LYS A 223 -23.30 8.07 -7.94
C LYS A 223 -22.24 7.44 -7.01
N THR A 224 -22.34 6.15 -6.72
CA THR A 224 -21.36 5.44 -5.92
C THR A 224 -20.49 4.52 -6.76
N SER A 225 -19.32 4.17 -6.24
CA SER A 225 -18.42 3.17 -6.83
C SER A 225 -17.68 2.41 -5.75
N ILE A 226 -17.36 1.15 -6.02
CA ILE A 226 -16.58 0.28 -5.16
C ILE A 226 -15.43 -0.31 -5.98
N VAL A 227 -14.30 -0.58 -5.33
CA VAL A 227 -13.17 -1.26 -5.96
C VAL A 227 -13.56 -2.66 -6.44
N SER A 228 -13.22 -3.01 -7.67
CA SER A 228 -13.56 -4.30 -8.29
C SER A 228 -12.60 -5.43 -7.93
N VAL A 229 -11.46 -5.14 -7.26
CA VAL A 229 -10.52 -6.16 -6.78
C VAL A 229 -11.21 -7.01 -5.71
N PRO A 230 -11.43 -8.32 -5.94
CA PRO A 230 -12.35 -9.11 -5.14
C PRO A 230 -12.07 -9.08 -3.63
N GLY A 231 -10.84 -9.38 -3.20
CA GLY A 231 -10.47 -9.44 -1.78
C GLY A 231 -10.55 -8.09 -1.05
N ILE A 232 -10.44 -6.97 -1.77
CA ILE A 232 -10.59 -5.62 -1.22
C ILE A 232 -12.05 -5.19 -1.25
N GLY A 233 -12.69 -5.33 -2.40
CA GLY A 233 -14.05 -4.86 -2.62
C GLY A 233 -15.08 -5.53 -1.72
N ILE A 234 -14.94 -6.84 -1.47
CA ILE A 234 -15.87 -7.54 -0.58
C ILE A 234 -15.74 -7.09 0.88
N MET A 235 -14.54 -6.71 1.33
CA MET A 235 -14.35 -6.17 2.67
C MET A 235 -14.94 -4.76 2.79
N ASP A 236 -14.74 -3.89 1.79
CA ASP A 236 -15.37 -2.57 1.73
C ASP A 236 -16.90 -2.68 1.70
N ALA A 237 -17.44 -3.67 0.96
CA ALA A 237 -18.88 -3.99 0.96
C ALA A 237 -19.35 -4.45 2.34
N ALA A 238 -18.59 -5.32 3.01
CA ALA A 238 -18.94 -5.80 4.35
C ALA A 238 -18.96 -4.66 5.38
N MET A 239 -18.02 -3.71 5.30
CA MET A 239 -18.04 -2.50 6.13
C MET A 239 -19.32 -1.71 5.91
N ALA A 240 -19.77 -1.54 4.66
CA ALA A 240 -20.98 -0.80 4.33
C ALA A 240 -22.26 -1.55 4.76
N ILE A 241 -22.32 -2.85 4.54
CA ILE A 241 -23.49 -3.71 4.88
C ILE A 241 -23.66 -3.80 6.40
N GLU A 242 -22.58 -3.99 7.15
CA GLU A 242 -22.61 -4.01 8.61
C GLU A 242 -22.99 -2.65 9.19
N ALA A 243 -22.47 -1.55 8.62
CA ALA A 243 -22.79 -0.19 9.02
C ALA A 243 -24.27 0.17 8.80
N ARG A 244 -24.93 -0.42 7.78
CA ARG A 244 -26.38 -0.31 7.55
C ARG A 244 -27.20 -1.15 8.51
N GLY A 245 -26.59 -2.11 9.18
CA GLY A 245 -27.31 -3.07 10.03
C GLY A 245 -27.97 -4.23 9.28
N ASP A 246 -27.69 -4.41 8.00
CA ASP A 246 -28.28 -5.50 7.19
C ASP A 246 -27.74 -6.87 7.61
N MET A 247 -26.48 -6.92 8.11
CA MET A 247 -25.80 -8.14 8.51
C MET A 247 -24.68 -7.82 9.51
N LYS A 248 -24.31 -8.80 10.34
CA LYS A 248 -23.09 -8.77 11.15
C LYS A 248 -22.16 -9.86 10.68
N TYR A 249 -20.88 -9.56 10.65
CA TYR A 249 -19.84 -10.51 10.31
C TYR A 249 -19.08 -10.94 11.56
N LYS A 250 -18.74 -12.22 11.63
CA LYS A 250 -17.82 -12.71 12.63
C LYS A 250 -16.41 -12.15 12.38
N ASP A 251 -15.99 -12.23 11.12
CA ASP A 251 -14.76 -11.63 10.60
C ASP A 251 -14.98 -11.20 9.15
N LYS A 252 -14.93 -9.87 8.90
CA LYS A 252 -15.07 -9.31 7.56
C LYS A 252 -13.95 -9.75 6.61
N GLY A 253 -12.80 -10.14 7.15
CA GLY A 253 -11.67 -10.62 6.37
C GLY A 253 -11.68 -12.13 6.14
N ASN A 254 -12.46 -12.91 6.92
CA ASN A 254 -12.54 -14.36 6.74
C ASN A 254 -14.00 -14.86 6.84
N MET A 255 -14.78 -14.53 5.82
CA MET A 255 -16.21 -14.84 5.74
C MET A 255 -16.47 -16.31 5.45
N THR A 256 -17.53 -16.85 6.05
CA THR A 256 -18.10 -18.16 5.65
C THR A 256 -18.76 -18.04 4.28
N LYS A 257 -19.03 -19.20 3.63
CA LYS A 257 -19.77 -19.21 2.34
C LYS A 257 -21.14 -18.56 2.44
N GLU A 258 -21.85 -18.77 3.55
CA GLU A 258 -23.16 -18.18 3.82
C GLU A 258 -23.05 -16.64 3.97
N GLU A 259 -21.99 -16.16 4.60
CA GLU A 259 -21.74 -14.71 4.71
C GLU A 259 -21.38 -14.13 3.35
N ILE A 260 -20.56 -14.82 2.54
CA ILE A 260 -20.23 -14.43 1.17
C ILE A 260 -21.49 -14.35 0.33
N ASP A 261 -22.33 -15.40 0.33
CA ASP A 261 -23.56 -15.44 -0.48
C ASP A 261 -24.50 -14.29 -0.13
N LYS A 262 -24.75 -14.07 1.16
CA LYS A 262 -25.61 -12.96 1.62
C LYS A 262 -25.05 -11.58 1.22
N THR A 263 -23.72 -11.40 1.35
CA THR A 263 -23.03 -10.18 0.94
C THR A 263 -23.24 -9.92 -0.55
N ILE A 264 -23.01 -10.94 -1.38
CA ILE A 264 -23.15 -10.86 -2.82
C ILE A 264 -24.59 -10.63 -3.24
N ASP A 265 -25.56 -11.28 -2.60
CA ASP A 265 -27.00 -11.05 -2.86
C ASP A 265 -27.42 -9.59 -2.59
N ILE A 266 -26.93 -9.01 -1.49
CA ILE A 266 -27.17 -7.59 -1.18
C ILE A 266 -26.57 -6.69 -2.26
N LEU A 267 -25.34 -6.97 -2.69
CA LEU A 267 -24.65 -6.18 -3.72
C LEU A 267 -25.33 -6.31 -5.10
N ILE A 268 -25.77 -7.50 -5.48
CA ILE A 268 -26.51 -7.74 -6.74
C ILE A 268 -27.84 -6.96 -6.71
N LYS A 269 -28.57 -7.01 -5.61
CA LYS A 269 -29.81 -6.21 -5.45
C LYS A 269 -29.55 -4.72 -5.56
N ALA A 270 -28.49 -4.21 -4.91
CA ALA A 270 -28.09 -2.82 -5.00
C ALA A 270 -27.71 -2.42 -6.42
N LYS A 271 -26.91 -3.26 -7.13
CA LYS A 271 -26.50 -3.04 -8.52
C LYS A 271 -27.72 -2.99 -9.46
N LYS A 272 -28.63 -3.97 -9.36
CA LYS A 272 -29.87 -4.02 -10.17
C LYS A 272 -30.81 -2.81 -9.86
N ALA A 273 -30.74 -2.31 -8.63
CA ALA A 273 -31.44 -1.07 -8.28
C ALA A 273 -30.74 0.19 -8.83
N GLY A 274 -29.58 0.06 -9.46
CA GLY A 274 -28.82 1.16 -10.05
C GLY A 274 -28.00 1.97 -9.04
N GLN A 275 -27.60 1.38 -7.92
CA GLN A 275 -26.78 2.05 -6.88
C GLN A 275 -25.45 2.51 -7.40
N PHE A 276 -24.74 1.62 -8.09
CA PHE A 276 -23.38 1.88 -8.55
C PHE A 276 -23.35 2.57 -9.91
N ARG A 277 -22.50 3.59 -10.05
CA ARG A 277 -22.18 4.24 -11.33
C ARG A 277 -21.17 3.42 -12.13
N ALA A 278 -20.14 2.91 -11.45
CA ALA A 278 -19.04 2.17 -12.02
C ALA A 278 -18.34 1.32 -10.96
N PHE A 279 -17.42 0.48 -11.43
CA PHE A 279 -16.44 -0.26 -10.63
C PHE A 279 -15.05 0.12 -11.13
N TRP A 280 -14.06 0.18 -10.24
CA TRP A 280 -12.70 0.56 -10.60
C TRP A 280 -11.69 -0.48 -10.08
N ALA A 281 -10.63 -0.73 -10.83
CA ALA A 281 -9.55 -1.65 -10.50
C ALA A 281 -8.20 -0.96 -10.30
N THR A 282 -8.00 0.20 -10.94
CA THR A 282 -6.73 0.92 -10.95
C THR A 282 -6.82 2.26 -10.22
N PHE A 283 -5.66 2.74 -9.79
CA PHE A 283 -5.53 4.06 -9.16
C PHE A 283 -6.13 5.18 -10.03
N ASP A 284 -5.79 5.19 -11.32
CA ASP A 284 -6.22 6.24 -12.25
C ASP A 284 -7.72 6.20 -12.51
N GLU A 285 -8.33 5.01 -12.62
CA GLU A 285 -9.79 4.88 -12.72
C GLU A 285 -10.49 5.47 -11.51
N SER A 286 -10.02 5.16 -10.30
CA SER A 286 -10.54 5.70 -9.05
C SER A 286 -10.49 7.24 -9.03
N VAL A 287 -9.33 7.80 -9.39
CA VAL A 287 -9.13 9.26 -9.45
C VAL A 287 -10.04 9.90 -10.49
N ASN A 288 -10.13 9.33 -11.69
CA ASN A 288 -10.87 9.91 -12.81
C ASN A 288 -12.38 9.91 -12.56
N LEU A 289 -12.96 8.82 -12.05
CA LEU A 289 -14.38 8.74 -11.68
C LEU A 289 -14.76 9.82 -10.67
N MET A 290 -13.94 10.01 -9.64
CA MET A 290 -14.17 11.01 -8.61
C MET A 290 -13.96 12.43 -9.15
N ALA A 291 -12.91 12.66 -9.93
CA ALA A 291 -12.61 13.97 -10.51
C ALA A 291 -13.68 14.44 -11.49
N ALA A 292 -14.19 13.55 -12.33
CA ALA A 292 -15.27 13.86 -13.27
C ALA A 292 -16.64 14.08 -12.59
N GLY A 293 -16.78 13.77 -11.28
CA GLY A 293 -18.06 13.82 -10.57
C GLY A 293 -19.03 12.72 -11.02
N GLU A 294 -18.55 11.70 -11.73
CA GLU A 294 -19.33 10.52 -12.05
C GLU A 294 -19.69 9.74 -10.80
N THR A 295 -18.76 9.69 -9.84
CA THR A 295 -19.00 9.21 -8.50
C THR A 295 -18.77 10.34 -7.48
N ILE A 296 -19.53 10.32 -6.39
CA ILE A 296 -19.47 11.34 -5.33
C ILE A 296 -19.24 10.75 -3.95
N VAL A 297 -19.53 9.45 -3.80
CA VAL A 297 -19.19 8.59 -2.65
C VAL A 297 -18.56 7.32 -3.20
N GLN A 298 -17.33 7.05 -2.86
CA GLN A 298 -16.56 5.94 -3.46
C GLN A 298 -15.64 5.30 -2.43
N SER A 299 -15.57 3.94 -2.36
CA SER A 299 -14.43 3.32 -1.68
C SER A 299 -13.16 3.73 -2.41
N MET A 300 -12.12 4.17 -1.68
CA MET A 300 -11.01 4.86 -2.33
C MET A 300 -9.73 4.70 -1.53
N TRP A 301 -8.59 4.72 -2.22
CA TRP A 301 -7.29 4.76 -1.55
C TRP A 301 -6.90 6.20 -1.19
N SER A 302 -6.29 6.38 -0.01
CA SER A 302 -5.94 7.71 0.51
C SER A 302 -5.14 8.58 -0.48
N PRO A 303 -4.10 8.06 -1.17
CA PRO A 303 -3.37 8.87 -2.15
C PRO A 303 -4.22 9.31 -3.34
N ALA A 304 -5.26 8.55 -3.71
CA ALA A 304 -6.14 8.92 -4.80
C ALA A 304 -7.01 10.13 -4.47
N VAL A 305 -7.45 10.29 -3.21
CA VAL A 305 -8.13 11.50 -2.75
C VAL A 305 -7.23 12.72 -2.90
N THR A 306 -5.97 12.60 -2.49
CA THR A 306 -4.98 13.68 -2.64
C THR A 306 -4.74 14.01 -4.11
N ALA A 307 -4.68 12.99 -5.00
CA ALA A 307 -4.54 13.21 -6.44
C ALA A 307 -5.74 13.94 -7.06
N VAL A 308 -6.96 13.73 -6.56
CA VAL A 308 -8.13 14.52 -6.96
C VAL A 308 -7.99 15.97 -6.51
N ARG A 309 -7.57 16.20 -5.25
CA ARG A 309 -7.36 17.55 -4.71
C ARG A 309 -6.25 18.32 -5.43
N SER A 310 -5.19 17.65 -5.83
CA SER A 310 -4.09 18.29 -6.59
C SER A 310 -4.54 18.85 -7.94
N ARG A 311 -5.62 18.31 -8.52
CA ARG A 311 -6.28 18.84 -9.72
C ARG A 311 -7.20 20.05 -9.45
N GLY A 312 -7.24 20.55 -8.22
CA GLY A 312 -8.12 21.64 -7.79
C GLY A 312 -9.57 21.24 -7.54
N ILE A 313 -9.87 19.94 -7.48
CA ILE A 313 -11.21 19.40 -7.31
C ILE A 313 -11.43 19.08 -5.84
N PRO A 314 -12.51 19.58 -5.19
CA PRO A 314 -12.80 19.27 -3.80
C PRO A 314 -13.01 17.78 -3.59
N CYS A 315 -12.26 17.19 -2.68
CA CYS A 315 -12.39 15.79 -2.29
C CYS A 315 -11.87 15.62 -0.86
N TYR A 316 -12.51 14.80 -0.03
CA TYR A 316 -11.97 14.45 1.28
C TYR A 316 -12.11 12.96 1.56
N TYR A 317 -11.29 12.47 2.46
CA TYR A 317 -11.22 11.09 2.88
C TYR A 317 -11.94 10.93 4.21
N ALA A 318 -13.14 10.34 4.19
CA ALA A 318 -14.07 10.40 5.29
C ALA A 318 -13.60 9.66 6.56
N PRO A 319 -13.50 10.32 7.71
CA PRO A 319 -13.21 9.67 8.99
C PRO A 319 -14.50 9.03 9.55
N LEU A 320 -14.81 7.81 9.09
CA LEU A 320 -16.05 7.11 9.39
C LEU A 320 -16.05 6.51 10.80
N LYS A 321 -17.22 6.44 11.43
CA LYS A 321 -17.40 5.96 12.80
C LYS A 321 -17.07 4.47 12.97
N GLU A 322 -17.26 3.68 11.93
CA GLU A 322 -16.94 2.26 11.93
C GLU A 322 -15.41 2.00 11.78
N GLY A 323 -14.64 3.04 11.48
CA GLY A 323 -13.21 2.94 11.29
C GLY A 323 -12.79 2.61 9.87
N TYR A 324 -11.57 2.11 9.72
CA TYR A 324 -10.88 1.94 8.45
C TYR A 324 -10.61 0.48 8.14
N ARG A 325 -10.53 0.14 6.86
CA ARG A 325 -9.88 -1.08 6.39
C ARG A 325 -8.38 -0.78 6.20
N ALA A 326 -7.54 -1.48 6.93
CA ALA A 326 -6.10 -1.29 6.84
C ALA A 326 -5.42 -2.38 6.01
N TRP A 327 -4.25 -2.06 5.51
CA TRP A 327 -3.33 -2.98 4.86
C TRP A 327 -1.89 -2.64 5.23
N ALA A 328 -1.02 -3.62 5.15
CA ALA A 328 0.38 -3.43 5.45
C ALA A 328 1.25 -4.39 4.64
N SER A 329 2.38 -3.88 4.17
CA SER A 329 3.41 -4.68 3.51
C SER A 329 4.63 -4.88 4.40
N CYS A 330 5.37 -5.93 4.08
CA CYS A 330 6.67 -6.21 4.67
C CYS A 330 7.66 -6.68 3.61
N ILE A 331 8.95 -6.49 3.89
CA ILE A 331 10.02 -7.11 3.12
C ILE A 331 10.62 -8.27 3.90
N ALA A 332 10.91 -9.35 3.19
CA ALA A 332 11.50 -10.57 3.76
C ALA A 332 12.53 -11.17 2.81
N PRO A 333 13.70 -11.61 3.31
CA PRO A 333 14.68 -12.33 2.52
C PRO A 333 14.15 -13.69 2.07
N MET A 334 14.51 -14.12 0.86
CA MET A 334 14.15 -15.45 0.37
C MET A 334 15.00 -16.54 1.02
N ALA A 335 14.44 -17.73 1.21
CA ALA A 335 15.06 -18.85 1.94
C ALA A 335 16.40 -19.34 1.36
N HIS A 336 16.65 -19.13 0.06
CA HIS A 336 17.88 -19.56 -0.61
C HIS A 336 19.08 -18.65 -0.33
N LEU A 337 18.88 -17.45 0.23
CA LEU A 337 19.97 -16.50 0.48
C LEU A 337 20.95 -17.04 1.52
N LYS A 338 22.25 -16.95 1.21
CA LYS A 338 23.36 -17.39 2.07
C LYS A 338 24.59 -16.49 1.88
N GLY A 339 25.49 -16.53 2.87
CA GLY A 339 26.78 -15.81 2.81
C GLY A 339 26.63 -14.32 2.50
N PRO A 340 27.49 -13.75 1.66
CA PRO A 340 27.51 -12.31 1.40
C PRO A 340 26.16 -11.73 0.93
N LYS A 341 25.36 -12.55 0.22
CA LYS A 341 24.05 -12.12 -0.26
C LYS A 341 23.01 -12.00 0.88
N LEU A 342 23.08 -12.90 1.86
CA LEU A 342 22.26 -12.79 3.07
C LEU A 342 22.71 -11.62 3.95
N ASP A 343 24.02 -11.39 4.06
CA ASP A 343 24.56 -10.25 4.80
C ASP A 343 24.13 -8.93 4.17
N ALA A 344 24.17 -8.83 2.84
CA ALA A 344 23.64 -7.68 2.11
C ALA A 344 22.13 -7.50 2.32
N ALA A 345 21.38 -8.59 2.38
CA ALA A 345 19.95 -8.53 2.71
C ALA A 345 19.73 -7.91 4.12
N TYR A 346 20.47 -8.33 5.16
CA TYR A 346 20.38 -7.72 6.48
C TYR A 346 20.81 -6.24 6.50
N ALA A 347 21.84 -5.87 5.73
CA ALA A 347 22.23 -4.48 5.58
C ALA A 347 21.10 -3.66 4.96
N TYR A 348 20.45 -4.20 3.93
CA TYR A 348 19.30 -3.58 3.27
C TYR A 348 18.06 -3.45 4.18
N LEU A 349 17.73 -4.50 4.96
CA LEU A 349 16.64 -4.46 5.94
C LEU A 349 16.85 -3.35 7.00
N ASN A 350 18.07 -3.19 7.48
CA ASN A 350 18.41 -2.10 8.41
C ASN A 350 18.33 -0.73 7.74
N TRP A 351 18.85 -0.58 6.51
CA TRP A 351 18.75 0.67 5.74
C TRP A 351 17.28 1.09 5.53
N TYR A 352 16.40 0.11 5.27
CA TYR A 352 14.97 0.38 5.06
C TYR A 352 14.31 1.06 6.27
N LEU A 353 14.78 0.75 7.48
CA LEU A 353 14.29 1.31 8.74
C LEU A 353 14.96 2.62 9.14
N ASP A 354 16.10 2.99 8.54
CA ASP A 354 16.85 4.22 8.87
C ASP A 354 16.12 5.51 8.51
N GLY A 355 15.05 5.41 7.69
CA GLY A 355 14.04 6.44 7.54
C GLY A 355 14.00 7.13 6.19
N TRP A 356 15.01 7.01 5.30
CA TRP A 356 14.93 7.65 3.98
C TRP A 356 13.72 7.15 3.18
N GLN A 357 13.56 5.83 3.11
CA GLN A 357 12.41 5.20 2.47
C GLN A 357 11.10 5.65 3.13
N GLY A 358 11.06 5.67 4.47
CA GLY A 358 9.89 6.10 5.23
C GLY A 358 9.48 7.54 4.95
N GLY A 359 10.43 8.46 4.85
CA GLY A 359 10.19 9.86 4.47
C GLY A 359 9.72 9.98 3.02
N PHE A 360 10.32 9.18 2.12
CA PHE A 360 9.95 9.16 0.71
C PHE A 360 8.49 8.74 0.49
N ILE A 361 8.04 7.63 1.12
CA ILE A 361 6.66 7.16 0.98
C ILE A 361 5.66 8.03 1.75
N ALA A 362 6.05 8.60 2.89
CA ALA A 362 5.18 9.47 3.68
C ALA A 362 4.74 10.70 2.88
N LYS A 363 5.63 11.28 2.07
CA LYS A 363 5.30 12.39 1.16
C LYS A 363 4.28 12.00 0.07
N GLN A 364 4.03 10.72 -0.14
CA GLN A 364 3.00 10.20 -1.04
C GLN A 364 1.70 9.84 -0.30
N GLY A 365 1.63 10.08 1.03
CA GLY A 365 0.44 9.82 1.84
C GLY A 365 0.38 8.47 2.51
N TYR A 366 1.44 7.64 2.42
CA TYR A 366 1.57 6.37 3.13
C TYR A 366 2.23 6.55 4.52
N TYR A 367 2.36 5.48 5.28
CA TYR A 367 3.02 5.49 6.57
C TYR A 367 4.28 4.62 6.60
N SER A 368 5.28 5.09 7.34
CA SER A 368 6.51 4.35 7.65
C SER A 368 6.34 3.56 8.94
N SER A 369 7.01 2.40 9.01
CA SER A 369 7.05 1.57 10.23
C SER A 369 7.77 2.22 11.42
N ILE A 370 8.61 3.23 11.18
CA ILE A 370 9.27 4.04 12.22
C ILE A 370 9.12 5.53 11.88
N PRO A 371 8.05 6.20 12.35
CA PRO A 371 7.83 7.62 12.08
C PRO A 371 9.00 8.52 12.50
N GLU A 372 9.70 8.20 13.61
CA GLU A 372 10.80 9.00 14.13
C GLU A 372 12.03 9.02 13.21
N THR A 373 12.31 7.91 12.50
CA THR A 373 13.40 7.89 11.53
C THR A 373 12.98 8.57 10.21
N ALA A 374 11.75 8.38 9.77
CA ALA A 374 11.18 9.06 8.60
C ALA A 374 11.21 10.59 8.76
N LYS A 375 10.98 11.10 9.97
CA LYS A 375 11.03 12.53 10.31
C LYS A 375 12.32 13.22 9.89
N LYS A 376 13.45 12.51 9.91
CA LYS A 376 14.75 13.05 9.52
C LYS A 376 14.85 13.42 8.03
N PHE A 377 13.97 12.85 7.21
CA PHE A 377 13.93 13.02 5.75
C PHE A 377 12.69 13.80 5.28
N MET A 378 12.03 14.46 6.20
CA MET A 378 10.87 15.32 5.97
C MET A 378 11.12 16.70 6.55
N THR A 379 10.54 17.73 5.97
CA THR A 379 10.50 19.05 6.59
C THR A 379 9.60 19.00 7.83
N PRO A 380 9.77 19.93 8.80
CA PRO A 380 8.87 20.02 9.94
C PRO A 380 7.39 20.20 9.55
N ASP A 381 7.11 20.87 8.44
CA ASP A 381 5.75 21.08 7.94
C ASP A 381 5.16 19.79 7.35
N GLU A 382 5.92 19.08 6.49
CA GLU A 382 5.52 17.77 5.97
C GLU A 382 5.23 16.76 7.09
N TYR A 383 6.13 16.67 8.08
CA TYR A 383 5.92 15.76 9.22
C TYR A 383 4.72 16.19 10.08
N GLY A 384 4.58 17.48 10.33
CA GLY A 384 3.43 18.06 11.03
C GLY A 384 2.11 17.71 10.34
N PHE A 385 2.06 17.84 9.02
CA PHE A 385 0.88 17.50 8.23
C PHE A 385 0.61 15.98 8.22
N TRP A 386 1.61 15.18 7.83
CA TRP A 386 1.39 13.74 7.59
C TRP A 386 1.23 12.90 8.87
N TYR A 387 1.92 13.25 9.96
CA TYR A 387 1.94 12.46 11.19
C TYR A 387 1.26 13.13 12.38
N GLU A 388 1.33 14.44 12.49
CA GLU A 388 0.80 15.17 13.66
C GLU A 388 -0.59 15.78 13.40
N GLY A 389 -1.12 15.68 12.15
CA GLY A 389 -2.43 16.23 11.79
C GLY A 389 -2.52 17.76 11.83
N LYS A 390 -1.37 18.45 11.83
CA LYS A 390 -1.30 19.91 11.83
C LYS A 390 -1.67 20.48 10.46
N PRO A 391 -2.27 21.68 10.41
CA PRO A 391 -2.47 22.38 9.15
C PRO A 391 -1.13 22.60 8.42
N ALA A 392 -1.10 22.38 7.12
CA ALA A 392 0.04 22.69 6.27
C ALA A 392 0.33 24.21 6.30
N LYS A 393 1.56 24.59 6.59
CA LYS A 393 1.99 26.01 6.58
C LYS A 393 2.30 26.49 5.17
N GLY A 394 2.88 25.59 4.38
CA GLY A 394 3.21 25.78 2.97
C GLY A 394 2.51 24.74 2.08
N GLU A 395 2.95 24.68 0.82
CA GLU A 395 2.54 23.60 -0.08
C GLU A 395 3.19 22.27 0.33
N ILE A 396 2.40 21.23 0.50
CA ILE A 396 2.88 19.86 0.67
C ILE A 396 3.04 19.26 -0.73
N ARG A 397 4.24 18.77 -1.01
CA ARG A 397 4.57 18.17 -2.31
C ARG A 397 5.03 16.72 -2.15
N ASP A 398 4.76 15.92 -3.18
CA ASP A 398 5.30 14.56 -3.26
C ASP A 398 6.82 14.58 -3.56
N PRO A 399 7.51 13.42 -3.52
CA PRO A 399 8.94 13.35 -3.85
C PRO A 399 9.31 13.79 -5.27
N TYR A 400 8.33 13.86 -6.17
CA TYR A 400 8.50 14.27 -7.57
C TYR A 400 8.23 15.76 -7.78
N GLY A 401 7.84 16.49 -6.71
CA GLY A 401 7.54 17.91 -6.75
C GLY A 401 6.10 18.25 -7.13
N ASN A 402 5.23 17.25 -7.30
CA ASN A 402 3.81 17.48 -7.57
C ASN A 402 3.11 18.03 -6.33
N LEU A 403 2.21 19.00 -6.51
CA LEU A 403 1.41 19.54 -5.42
C LEU A 403 0.47 18.44 -4.88
N MET A 404 0.58 18.14 -3.61
CA MET A 404 -0.31 17.22 -2.90
C MET A 404 -1.38 17.99 -2.14
N GLU A 405 -0.99 18.99 -1.37
CA GLU A 405 -1.90 19.80 -0.56
C GLU A 405 -1.50 21.28 -0.56
N LYS A 406 -2.49 22.15 -0.45
CA LYS A 406 -2.31 23.61 -0.39
C LYS A 406 -2.07 24.08 1.05
N PRO A 407 -1.49 25.29 1.25
CA PRO A 407 -1.40 25.90 2.55
C PRO A 407 -2.77 25.96 3.25
N GLY A 408 -2.80 25.68 4.55
CA GLY A 408 -4.01 25.63 5.36
C GLY A 408 -4.77 24.28 5.31
N ALA A 409 -4.42 23.37 4.40
CA ALA A 409 -5.02 22.04 4.37
C ALA A 409 -4.70 21.26 5.64
N THR A 410 -5.66 20.47 6.10
CA THR A 410 -5.49 19.52 7.21
C THR A 410 -5.63 18.10 6.69
N ARG A 411 -4.90 17.15 7.28
CA ARG A 411 -5.03 15.75 6.89
C ARG A 411 -6.41 15.20 7.31
N ASP A 412 -7.10 14.58 6.39
CA ASP A 412 -8.35 13.91 6.65
C ASP A 412 -8.17 12.79 7.70
N GLY A 413 -9.05 12.77 8.71
CA GLY A 413 -8.98 11.82 9.81
C GLY A 413 -7.98 12.20 10.91
N GLY A 414 -7.22 13.31 10.76
CA GLY A 414 -6.32 13.84 11.78
C GLY A 414 -4.92 13.23 11.78
N ALA A 415 -4.30 13.15 12.96
CA ALA A 415 -2.96 12.63 13.16
C ALA A 415 -2.88 11.11 12.84
N PHE A 416 -1.64 10.62 12.75
CA PHE A 416 -1.36 9.21 12.47
C PHE A 416 -2.14 8.26 13.39
N TRP A 417 -2.10 8.50 14.71
CA TRP A 417 -2.80 7.62 15.66
C TRP A 417 -4.32 7.83 15.70
N ASP A 418 -4.83 9.00 15.29
CA ASP A 418 -6.28 9.22 15.15
C ASP A 418 -6.87 8.34 14.04
N ARG A 419 -6.06 8.04 13.02
CA ARG A 419 -6.43 7.16 11.89
C ARG A 419 -6.15 5.70 12.21
N MET A 420 -4.89 5.36 12.49
CA MET A 420 -4.47 3.97 12.74
C MET A 420 -5.09 3.39 14.01
N GLY A 421 -5.44 4.24 14.99
CA GLY A 421 -6.17 3.84 16.20
C GLY A 421 -7.63 3.43 15.98
N LYS A 422 -8.15 3.56 14.75
CA LYS A 422 -9.53 3.22 14.36
C LYS A 422 -9.60 2.15 13.28
N VAL A 423 -8.57 1.32 13.15
CA VAL A 423 -8.60 0.19 12.20
C VAL A 423 -9.67 -0.82 12.64
N ALA A 424 -10.59 -1.13 11.73
CA ALA A 424 -11.69 -2.07 11.95
C ALA A 424 -11.36 -3.49 11.43
N CYS A 425 -10.63 -3.58 10.32
CA CYS A 425 -10.21 -4.85 9.74
C CYS A 425 -8.92 -4.67 8.91
N TRP A 426 -8.22 -5.77 8.66
CA TRP A 426 -6.99 -5.82 7.87
C TRP A 426 -7.20 -6.60 6.58
N ASN A 427 -6.52 -6.19 5.51
CA ASN A 427 -6.49 -6.98 4.27
C ASN A 427 -6.07 -8.42 4.56
N THR A 428 -6.67 -9.33 3.81
CA THR A 428 -6.42 -10.77 3.95
C THR A 428 -6.68 -11.50 2.64
N LEU A 429 -6.29 -12.75 2.61
CA LEU A 429 -6.78 -13.74 1.66
C LEU A 429 -7.63 -14.75 2.47
N MET A 430 -8.95 -14.73 2.26
CA MET A 430 -9.90 -15.56 2.99
C MET A 430 -9.66 -17.06 2.79
N ASP A 431 -10.03 -17.89 3.73
CA ASP A 431 -10.00 -19.35 3.56
C ASP A 431 -10.83 -19.76 2.34
N GLU A 432 -12.01 -19.16 2.16
CA GLU A 432 -12.92 -19.38 1.03
C GLU A 432 -12.62 -18.48 -0.18
N ASN A 433 -11.36 -18.04 -0.36
CA ASN A 433 -10.99 -17.05 -1.38
C ASN A 433 -11.43 -17.45 -2.80
N ARG A 434 -11.26 -18.72 -3.19
CA ARG A 434 -11.67 -19.19 -4.53
C ARG A 434 -13.17 -19.02 -4.73
N TYR A 435 -13.96 -19.40 -3.74
CA TYR A 435 -15.41 -19.24 -3.75
C TYR A 435 -15.82 -17.77 -3.77
N MET A 436 -15.20 -16.98 -2.93
CA MET A 436 -15.43 -15.54 -2.86
C MET A 436 -15.17 -14.84 -4.20
N VAL A 437 -14.04 -15.14 -4.86
CA VAL A 437 -13.71 -14.56 -6.18
C VAL A 437 -14.75 -14.93 -7.24
N GLN A 438 -15.22 -16.19 -7.26
CA GLN A 438 -16.28 -16.60 -8.17
C GLN A 438 -17.55 -15.79 -7.92
N LYS A 439 -18.00 -15.69 -6.67
CA LYS A 439 -19.21 -14.95 -6.28
C LYS A 439 -19.09 -13.44 -6.55
N TRP A 440 -17.92 -12.88 -6.33
CA TRP A 440 -17.64 -11.48 -6.66
C TRP A 440 -17.76 -11.21 -8.16
N ASN A 441 -17.26 -12.12 -9.01
CA ASN A 441 -17.43 -12.02 -10.46
C ASN A 441 -18.89 -12.15 -10.89
N GLU A 442 -19.71 -12.99 -10.22
CA GLU A 442 -21.15 -13.04 -10.42
C GLU A 442 -21.82 -11.68 -10.15
N PHE A 443 -21.40 -11.01 -9.05
CA PHE A 443 -21.86 -9.64 -8.74
C PHE A 443 -21.43 -8.65 -9.83
N LEU A 444 -20.17 -8.67 -10.26
CA LEU A 444 -19.69 -7.76 -11.30
C LEU A 444 -20.37 -7.98 -12.66
N ALA A 445 -20.84 -9.18 -12.94
CA ALA A 445 -21.54 -9.54 -14.18
C ALA A 445 -23.07 -9.28 -14.14
N ALA A 446 -23.69 -9.28 -12.94
CA ALA A 446 -25.14 -9.09 -12.75
C ALA A 446 -25.60 -7.67 -13.19
#